data_b707bc31f3a0e2910ee7ad882a1430fc
#
_entry.id   b707bc31f3a0e2910ee7ad882a1430fc
#
_cell.length_a   1.000
_cell.length_b   1.000
_cell.length_c   1.000
_cell.angle_alpha   90.00
_cell.angle_beta   90.00
_cell.angle_gamma   90.00
#
_symmetry.space_group_name_H-M   'P 1'
#
loop_
_entity.id
_entity.type
_entity.pdbx_description
1 polymer ?
#
loop_
_entity_poly.entity_id
_entity_poly.type
_entity_poly.pdbx_seq_one_letter_code
_entity_poly.pdbx_strand_id
1 'polypeptide(L)'
;DVCSSDLKEAEASGWLPAALDECRMTQQRRQEVVDPKEAWRDISNAWQLRTRQLACLQLLADWRLRKARERDLAVNFVVREEHLWAVARYMPGSLGELDSIGLSGSEIRFHGKTLLALVAKAQELPDDKLPEPLLNLMDMPGYRKAFKDIKALVQAVATESKLSAELLASRRQINQLLNWHWKLKPQNGLPEMMAGWRGELMADRLNTLLEGYPR
;
A
#
# COMPACT_ATOMS: atom_id res chain seq x y z
N ASP A 1 -11.10 -9.91 -32.37
CA ASP A 1 -10.12 -9.98 -31.31
C ASP A 1 -10.10 -8.62 -30.59
N VAL A 2 -10.64 -8.57 -29.35
CA VAL A 2 -10.87 -7.34 -28.56
C VAL A 2 -9.56 -6.52 -28.43
N CYS A 3 -8.45 -7.18 -28.13
CA CYS A 3 -7.15 -6.51 -27.96
C CYS A 3 -6.67 -5.76 -29.23
N SER A 4 -6.98 -6.29 -30.42
CA SER A 4 -6.57 -5.64 -31.69
C SER A 4 -7.38 -4.39 -31.99
N SER A 5 -8.67 -4.35 -31.59
CA SER A 5 -9.50 -3.15 -31.77
C SER A 5 -9.09 -2.03 -30.81
N ASP A 6 -8.81 -2.36 -29.55
CA ASP A 6 -8.40 -1.39 -28.54
C ASP A 6 -7.05 -0.73 -28.87
N LEU A 7 -6.09 -1.52 -29.40
CA LEU A 7 -4.80 -0.98 -29.86
C LEU A 7 -4.98 -0.03 -31.06
N LYS A 8 -5.82 -0.38 -32.02
CA LYS A 8 -6.12 0.48 -33.18
C LYS A 8 -6.80 1.78 -32.78
N GLU A 9 -7.71 1.71 -31.81
CA GLU A 9 -8.38 2.89 -31.25
C GLU A 9 -7.39 3.79 -30.49
N ALA A 10 -6.51 3.20 -29.68
CA ALA A 10 -5.44 3.92 -28.99
C ALA A 10 -4.47 4.58 -29.99
N GLU A 11 -4.13 3.93 -31.10
CA GLU A 11 -3.30 4.48 -32.17
C GLU A 11 -4.00 5.64 -32.86
N ALA A 12 -5.25 5.44 -33.27
CA ALA A 12 -6.05 6.46 -33.96
C ALA A 12 -6.29 7.72 -33.12
N SER A 13 -6.39 7.55 -31.77
CA SER A 13 -6.55 8.64 -30.82
C SER A 13 -5.22 9.27 -30.35
N GLY A 14 -4.07 8.74 -30.78
CA GLY A 14 -2.73 9.21 -30.39
C GLY A 14 -2.28 8.76 -29.00
N TRP A 15 -3.03 7.89 -28.31
CA TRP A 15 -2.73 7.43 -26.94
C TRP A 15 -1.95 6.12 -26.87
N LEU A 16 -1.58 5.52 -28.01
CA LEU A 16 -0.82 4.26 -28.02
C LEU A 16 0.51 4.35 -27.25
N PRO A 17 1.34 5.41 -27.35
CA PRO A 17 2.56 5.54 -26.56
C PRO A 17 2.29 5.52 -25.04
N ALA A 18 1.25 6.22 -24.58
CA ALA A 18 0.85 6.26 -23.18
C ALA A 18 0.35 4.89 -22.67
N ALA A 19 -0.41 4.17 -23.49
CA ALA A 19 -0.88 2.82 -23.19
C ALA A 19 0.29 1.83 -23.05
N LEU A 20 1.28 1.90 -23.95
CA LEU A 20 2.49 1.08 -23.88
C LEU A 20 3.35 1.44 -22.65
N ASP A 21 3.44 2.71 -22.30
CA ASP A 21 4.14 3.17 -21.10
C ASP A 21 3.46 2.63 -19.83
N GLU A 22 2.13 2.67 -19.75
CA GLU A 22 1.37 2.09 -18.62
C GLU A 22 1.60 0.57 -18.48
N CYS A 23 1.63 -0.15 -19.61
CA CYS A 23 1.95 -1.58 -19.60
C CYS A 23 3.36 -1.83 -19.04
N ARG A 24 4.36 -1.03 -19.46
CA ARG A 24 5.74 -1.12 -19.00
C ARG A 24 5.84 -0.80 -17.50
N MET A 25 5.22 0.30 -17.04
CA MET A 25 5.19 0.67 -15.63
C MET A 25 4.51 -0.40 -14.77
N THR A 26 3.44 -1.01 -15.27
CA THR A 26 2.74 -2.09 -14.59
C THR A 26 3.60 -3.35 -14.50
N GLN A 27 4.33 -3.70 -15.55
CA GLN A 27 5.28 -4.81 -15.55
C GLN A 27 6.40 -4.57 -14.54
N GLN A 28 7.00 -3.38 -14.53
CA GLN A 28 8.05 -3.01 -13.58
C GLN A 28 7.58 -3.12 -12.13
N ARG A 29 6.40 -2.57 -11.80
CA ARG A 29 5.80 -2.67 -10.46
C ARG A 29 5.58 -4.11 -10.00
N ARG A 30 5.19 -5.00 -10.93
CA ARG A 30 5.01 -6.43 -10.61
C ARG A 30 6.32 -7.18 -10.42
N GLN A 31 7.41 -6.68 -10.97
CA GLN A 31 8.76 -7.23 -10.79
C GLN A 31 9.45 -6.71 -9.52
N GLU A 32 8.92 -5.65 -8.90
CA GLU A 32 9.47 -5.16 -7.63
C GLU A 32 9.31 -6.21 -6.54
N VAL A 33 10.44 -6.61 -5.98
CA VAL A 33 10.48 -7.58 -4.89
C VAL A 33 10.35 -6.82 -3.56
N VAL A 34 9.19 -6.96 -2.93
CA VAL A 34 8.95 -6.39 -1.60
C VAL A 34 9.94 -6.99 -0.60
N ASP A 35 10.70 -6.15 0.13
CA ASP A 35 11.52 -6.62 1.24
C ASP A 35 10.60 -7.16 2.36
N PRO A 36 10.78 -8.41 2.82
CA PRO A 36 9.99 -8.94 3.91
C PRO A 36 9.97 -8.08 5.17
N LYS A 37 11.07 -7.37 5.45
CA LYS A 37 11.18 -6.46 6.60
C LYS A 37 10.29 -5.21 6.48
N GLU A 38 9.91 -4.82 5.26
CA GLU A 38 9.06 -3.66 5.00
C GLU A 38 7.58 -4.05 4.73
N ALA A 39 7.28 -5.35 4.59
CA ALA A 39 5.94 -5.86 4.23
C ALA A 39 4.82 -5.44 5.20
N TRP A 40 5.15 -5.11 6.46
CA TRP A 40 4.20 -4.66 7.47
C TRP A 40 3.60 -3.28 7.18
N ARG A 41 4.29 -2.43 6.41
CA ARG A 41 3.86 -1.06 6.08
C ARG A 41 2.64 -1.01 5.16
N ASP A 42 2.40 -2.10 4.43
CA ASP A 42 1.28 -2.21 3.51
C ASP A 42 0.05 -2.87 4.15
N ILE A 43 0.18 -3.34 5.40
CA ILE A 43 -0.94 -3.93 6.13
C ILE A 43 -1.94 -2.83 6.50
N SER A 44 -3.19 -3.08 6.15
CA SER A 44 -4.30 -2.16 6.44
C SER A 44 -4.42 -1.88 7.93
N ASN A 45 -4.71 -0.62 8.28
CA ASN A 45 -4.89 -0.18 9.67
C ASN A 45 -3.67 -0.35 10.61
N ALA A 46 -2.47 -0.60 10.09
CA ALA A 46 -1.26 -0.70 10.92
C ALA A 46 -1.01 0.56 11.78
N TRP A 47 -1.44 1.73 11.32
CA TRP A 47 -1.36 3.01 12.04
C TRP A 47 -2.14 3.04 13.37
N GLN A 48 -3.11 2.13 13.57
CA GLN A 48 -3.87 2.03 14.84
C GLN A 48 -3.09 1.29 15.94
N LEU A 49 -1.98 0.65 15.58
CA LEU A 49 -1.20 -0.15 16.50
C LEU A 49 -0.20 0.71 17.29
N ARG A 50 -0.01 0.39 18.57
CA ARG A 50 1.04 0.99 19.40
C ARG A 50 2.41 0.45 19.00
N THR A 51 3.48 1.11 19.39
CA THR A 51 4.86 0.78 19.01
C THR A 51 5.21 -0.70 19.19
N ARG A 52 4.89 -1.31 20.33
CA ARG A 52 5.14 -2.74 20.58
C ARG A 52 4.28 -3.67 19.72
N GLN A 53 3.04 -3.29 19.46
CA GLN A 53 2.15 -4.00 18.52
C GLN A 53 2.64 -3.88 17.09
N LEU A 54 3.20 -2.73 16.70
CA LEU A 54 3.84 -2.54 15.40
C LEU A 54 5.09 -3.42 15.26
N ALA A 55 5.91 -3.53 16.32
CA ALA A 55 7.04 -4.44 16.32
C ALA A 55 6.59 -5.91 16.15
N CYS A 56 5.49 -6.30 16.79
CA CYS A 56 4.87 -7.60 16.57
C CYS A 56 4.43 -7.77 15.11
N LEU A 57 3.75 -6.77 14.54
CA LEU A 57 3.31 -6.79 13.15
C LEU A 57 4.48 -6.91 12.17
N GLN A 58 5.62 -6.26 12.44
CA GLN A 58 6.84 -6.38 11.62
C GLN A 58 7.34 -7.83 11.58
N LEU A 59 7.44 -8.48 12.75
CA LEU A 59 7.89 -9.87 12.83
C LEU A 59 6.92 -10.83 12.13
N LEU A 60 5.62 -10.62 12.33
CA LEU A 60 4.58 -11.43 11.72
C LEU A 60 4.54 -11.28 10.19
N ALA A 61 4.65 -10.05 9.68
CA ALA A 61 4.61 -9.77 8.24
C ALA A 61 5.86 -10.28 7.52
N ASP A 62 7.05 -10.10 8.11
CA ASP A 62 8.31 -10.66 7.59
C ASP A 62 8.21 -12.19 7.49
N TRP A 63 7.79 -12.84 8.56
CA TRP A 63 7.60 -14.29 8.58
C TRP A 63 6.57 -14.74 7.52
N ARG A 64 5.40 -14.08 7.46
CA ARG A 64 4.33 -14.43 6.51
C ARG A 64 4.81 -14.37 5.07
N LEU A 65 5.49 -13.30 4.68
CA LEU A 65 5.96 -13.12 3.31
C LEU A 65 7.05 -14.14 2.95
N ARG A 66 8.00 -14.42 3.86
CA ARG A 66 9.00 -15.48 3.66
C ARG A 66 8.35 -16.85 3.50
N LYS A 67 7.35 -17.15 4.34
CA LYS A 67 6.63 -18.42 4.30
C LYS A 67 5.79 -18.59 3.03
N ALA A 68 5.18 -17.52 2.55
CA ALA A 68 4.46 -17.49 1.29
C ALA A 68 5.39 -17.79 0.11
N ARG A 69 6.56 -17.14 0.07
CA ARG A 69 7.58 -17.39 -0.98
C ARG A 69 8.17 -18.78 -0.94
N GLU A 70 8.48 -19.28 0.26
CA GLU A 70 9.00 -20.67 0.45
C GLU A 70 8.05 -21.72 -0.12
N ARG A 71 6.73 -21.48 -0.02
CA ARG A 71 5.70 -22.43 -0.44
C ARG A 71 5.04 -22.09 -1.78
N ASP A 72 5.47 -21.02 -2.43
CA ASP A 72 4.86 -20.49 -3.66
C ASP A 72 3.34 -20.27 -3.49
N LEU A 73 2.95 -19.60 -2.40
CA LEU A 73 1.56 -19.30 -2.06
C LEU A 73 1.33 -17.80 -2.03
N ALA A 74 0.09 -17.36 -2.33
CA ALA A 74 -0.31 -16.00 -2.01
C ALA A 74 -0.33 -15.81 -0.48
N VAL A 75 0.10 -14.62 -0.02
CA VAL A 75 0.31 -14.34 1.43
C VAL A 75 -0.92 -14.61 2.30
N ASN A 76 -2.13 -14.37 1.77
CA ASN A 76 -3.38 -14.62 2.49
C ASN A 76 -3.74 -16.11 2.64
N PHE A 77 -3.07 -17.01 1.90
CA PHE A 77 -3.19 -18.46 2.11
C PHE A 77 -2.30 -18.96 3.26
N VAL A 78 -1.31 -18.18 3.67
CA VAL A 78 -0.52 -18.48 4.87
C VAL A 78 -1.30 -18.04 6.11
N VAL A 79 -1.58 -16.76 6.25
CA VAL A 79 -2.45 -16.16 7.28
C VAL A 79 -3.11 -14.93 6.66
N ARG A 80 -4.42 -14.76 6.85
CA ARG A 80 -5.15 -13.62 6.35
C ARG A 80 -4.65 -12.32 6.97
N GLU A 81 -4.73 -11.22 6.23
CA GLU A 81 -4.22 -9.93 6.68
C GLU A 81 -4.93 -9.44 7.96
N GLU A 82 -6.24 -9.57 8.01
CA GLU A 82 -7.04 -9.21 9.18
C GLU A 82 -6.67 -10.02 10.43
N HIS A 83 -6.36 -11.31 10.27
CA HIS A 83 -5.91 -12.16 11.38
C HIS A 83 -4.50 -11.79 11.84
N LEU A 84 -3.61 -11.47 10.91
CA LEU A 84 -2.27 -11.02 11.25
C LEU A 84 -2.30 -9.71 12.06
N TRP A 85 -3.16 -8.76 11.62
CA TRP A 85 -3.39 -7.52 12.35
C TRP A 85 -3.99 -7.78 13.74
N ALA A 86 -4.97 -8.69 13.84
CA ALA A 86 -5.58 -9.06 15.12
C ALA A 86 -4.54 -9.67 16.10
N VAL A 87 -3.67 -10.56 15.62
CA VAL A 87 -2.57 -11.12 16.44
C VAL A 87 -1.66 -10.00 16.93
N ALA A 88 -1.27 -9.05 16.08
CA ALA A 88 -0.44 -7.93 16.50
C ALA A 88 -1.17 -7.00 17.49
N ARG A 89 -2.47 -6.79 17.30
CA ARG A 89 -3.31 -5.91 18.15
C ARG A 89 -3.50 -6.47 19.56
N TYR A 90 -3.82 -7.76 19.66
CA TYR A 90 -4.20 -8.39 20.93
C TYR A 90 -3.05 -9.14 21.60
N MET A 91 -1.98 -9.43 20.86
CA MET A 91 -0.76 -10.09 21.37
C MET A 91 -1.06 -11.36 22.19
N PRO A 92 -1.80 -12.35 21.62
CA PRO A 92 -2.25 -13.53 22.36
C PRO A 92 -1.08 -14.37 22.88
N GLY A 93 -1.27 -14.98 24.05
CA GLY A 93 -0.30 -15.87 24.71
C GLY A 93 -0.61 -17.35 24.57
N SER A 94 -1.78 -17.72 24.02
CA SER A 94 -2.23 -19.12 23.91
C SER A 94 -2.97 -19.41 22.61
N LEU A 95 -3.07 -20.72 22.24
CA LEU A 95 -3.82 -21.14 21.07
C LEU A 95 -5.33 -20.85 21.20
N GLY A 96 -5.87 -20.90 22.43
CA GLY A 96 -7.26 -20.55 22.70
C GLY A 96 -7.55 -19.07 22.49
N GLU A 97 -6.60 -18.19 22.81
CA GLU A 97 -6.70 -16.76 22.52
C GLU A 97 -6.62 -16.46 21.03
N LEU A 98 -5.81 -17.22 20.25
CA LEU A 98 -5.82 -17.10 18.79
C LEU A 98 -7.19 -17.43 18.19
N ASP A 99 -7.86 -18.45 18.70
CA ASP A 99 -9.24 -18.79 18.31
C ASP A 99 -10.21 -17.65 18.68
N SER A 100 -10.10 -17.14 19.90
CA SER A 100 -10.98 -16.06 20.41
C SER A 100 -10.88 -14.76 19.61
N ILE A 101 -9.75 -14.47 18.96
CA ILE A 101 -9.58 -13.29 18.10
C ILE A 101 -9.90 -13.55 16.64
N GLY A 102 -10.44 -14.75 16.32
CA GLY A 102 -11.06 -15.07 15.04
C GLY A 102 -10.16 -15.78 14.03
N LEU A 103 -8.98 -16.30 14.42
CA LEU A 103 -8.17 -17.12 13.52
C LEU A 103 -8.90 -18.42 13.18
N SER A 104 -8.76 -18.85 11.93
CA SER A 104 -9.33 -20.13 11.52
C SER A 104 -8.60 -21.30 12.18
N GLY A 105 -9.33 -22.42 12.41
CA GLY A 105 -8.73 -23.63 12.97
C GLY A 105 -7.56 -24.19 12.14
N SER A 106 -7.56 -23.97 10.82
CA SER A 106 -6.43 -24.32 9.95
C SER A 106 -5.20 -23.45 10.22
N GLU A 107 -5.37 -22.14 10.33
CA GLU A 107 -4.27 -21.22 10.65
C GLU A 107 -3.65 -21.52 12.02
N ILE A 108 -4.50 -21.80 13.02
CA ILE A 108 -4.04 -22.18 14.36
C ILE A 108 -3.26 -23.48 14.33
N ARG A 109 -3.79 -24.51 13.64
CA ARG A 109 -3.15 -25.83 13.55
C ARG A 109 -1.79 -25.76 12.87
N PHE A 110 -1.66 -25.01 11.76
CA PHE A 110 -0.43 -24.96 10.97
C PHE A 110 0.57 -23.91 11.45
N HIS A 111 0.07 -22.80 12.01
CA HIS A 111 0.91 -21.62 12.28
C HIS A 111 0.82 -21.10 13.72
N GLY A 112 -0.14 -21.58 14.53
CA GLY A 112 -0.40 -21.05 15.87
C GLY A 112 0.85 -20.98 16.76
N LYS A 113 1.63 -22.04 16.84
CA LYS A 113 2.88 -22.05 17.64
C LYS A 113 3.88 -21.00 17.16
N THR A 114 4.02 -20.83 15.86
CA THR A 114 4.92 -19.83 15.28
C THR A 114 4.44 -18.42 15.56
N LEU A 115 3.12 -18.15 15.42
CA LEU A 115 2.53 -16.86 15.73
C LEU A 115 2.76 -16.48 17.19
N LEU A 116 2.52 -17.40 18.14
CA LEU A 116 2.77 -17.19 19.57
C LEU A 116 4.24 -16.92 19.87
N ALA A 117 5.16 -17.64 19.24
CA ALA A 117 6.60 -17.40 19.42
C ALA A 117 7.03 -16.01 18.91
N LEU A 118 6.44 -15.52 17.81
CA LEU A 118 6.69 -14.17 17.30
C LEU A 118 6.11 -13.10 18.20
N VAL A 119 4.93 -13.33 18.78
CA VAL A 119 4.34 -12.45 19.80
C VAL A 119 5.25 -12.36 21.02
N ALA A 120 5.70 -13.49 21.57
CA ALA A 120 6.62 -13.51 22.72
C ALA A 120 7.92 -12.75 22.40
N LYS A 121 8.50 -12.98 21.21
CA LYS A 121 9.68 -12.25 20.75
C LYS A 121 9.44 -10.73 20.70
N ALA A 122 8.26 -10.28 20.26
CA ALA A 122 7.92 -8.86 20.22
C ALA A 122 7.78 -8.26 21.63
N GLN A 123 7.30 -9.05 22.59
CA GLN A 123 7.18 -8.63 24.00
C GLN A 123 8.55 -8.42 24.66
N GLU A 124 9.55 -9.22 24.27
CA GLU A 124 10.92 -9.17 24.80
C GLU A 124 11.80 -8.08 24.15
N LEU A 125 11.33 -7.43 23.06
CA LEU A 125 12.12 -6.39 22.41
C LEU A 125 12.34 -5.19 23.36
N PRO A 126 13.58 -4.68 23.47
CA PRO A 126 13.86 -3.47 24.22
C PRO A 126 13.21 -2.25 23.57
N ASP A 127 12.82 -1.26 24.37
CA ASP A 127 12.03 -0.09 23.91
C ASP A 127 12.75 0.75 22.86
N ASP A 128 14.09 0.80 22.89
CA ASP A 128 14.93 1.49 21.91
C ASP A 128 14.92 0.83 20.50
N LYS A 129 14.43 -0.40 20.39
CA LYS A 129 14.28 -1.14 19.12
C LYS A 129 12.83 -1.18 18.60
N LEU A 130 11.92 -0.51 19.28
CA LEU A 130 10.55 -0.43 18.82
C LEU A 130 10.44 0.54 17.64
N PRO A 131 9.58 0.25 16.64
CA PRO A 131 9.35 1.16 15.52
C PRO A 131 8.64 2.44 15.98
N GLU A 132 8.84 3.51 15.25
CA GLU A 132 8.05 4.72 15.43
C GLU A 132 6.58 4.50 15.06
N PRO A 133 5.65 5.20 15.74
CA PRO A 133 4.24 5.15 15.37
C PRO A 133 4.01 5.56 13.92
N LEU A 134 3.09 4.88 13.25
CA LEU A 134 2.67 5.28 11.90
C LEU A 134 1.63 6.39 11.99
N LEU A 135 1.81 7.40 11.16
CA LEU A 135 0.83 8.46 11.00
C LEU A 135 -0.27 8.01 10.04
N ASN A 136 -1.52 8.33 10.39
CA ASN A 136 -2.64 8.11 9.47
C ASN A 136 -2.76 9.28 8.51
N LEU A 137 -2.74 8.99 7.22
CA LEU A 137 -2.91 10.00 6.17
C LEU A 137 -4.17 10.86 6.35
N MET A 138 -5.26 10.26 6.82
CA MET A 138 -6.55 10.96 6.98
C MET A 138 -6.54 11.98 8.12
N ASP A 139 -5.61 11.86 9.07
CA ASP A 139 -5.47 12.75 10.22
C ASP A 139 -4.54 13.94 9.91
N MET A 140 -3.92 13.94 8.73
CA MET A 140 -3.09 15.06 8.29
C MET A 140 -3.91 16.34 8.11
N PRO A 141 -3.46 17.47 8.69
CA PRO A 141 -4.11 18.74 8.49
C PRO A 141 -4.25 19.06 6.98
N GLY A 142 -5.47 19.36 6.56
CA GLY A 142 -5.74 19.70 5.15
C GLY A 142 -5.96 18.49 4.22
N TYR A 143 -5.86 17.22 4.69
CA TYR A 143 -6.04 16.02 3.83
C TYR A 143 -7.32 16.10 2.99
N ARG A 144 -8.47 16.37 3.61
CA ARG A 144 -9.77 16.39 2.90
C ARG A 144 -9.80 17.45 1.79
N LYS A 145 -9.20 18.62 2.06
CA LYS A 145 -9.13 19.71 1.08
C LYS A 145 -8.16 19.34 -0.04
N ALA A 146 -6.96 18.90 0.27
CA ALA A 146 -5.96 18.47 -0.71
C ALA A 146 -6.51 17.35 -1.61
N PHE A 147 -7.16 16.34 -1.05
CA PHE A 147 -7.78 15.26 -1.81
C PHE A 147 -8.85 15.78 -2.78
N LYS A 148 -9.72 16.71 -2.32
CA LYS A 148 -10.75 17.33 -3.16
C LYS A 148 -10.15 18.16 -4.28
N ASP A 149 -9.13 18.96 -3.99
CA ASP A 149 -8.49 19.86 -4.96
C ASP A 149 -7.70 19.05 -6.01
N ILE A 150 -7.01 17.97 -5.61
CA ILE A 150 -6.36 17.03 -6.55
C ILE A 150 -7.42 16.37 -7.45
N LYS A 151 -8.54 15.92 -6.88
CA LYS A 151 -9.63 15.32 -7.67
C LYS A 151 -10.21 16.30 -8.68
N ALA A 152 -10.35 17.58 -8.32
CA ALA A 152 -10.81 18.63 -9.22
C ALA A 152 -9.81 18.88 -10.36
N LEU A 153 -8.51 18.91 -10.05
CA LEU A 153 -7.45 19.03 -11.05
C LEU A 153 -7.48 17.83 -12.04
N VAL A 154 -7.58 16.60 -11.51
CA VAL A 154 -7.70 15.39 -12.34
C VAL A 154 -8.90 15.48 -13.28
N GLN A 155 -10.05 15.98 -12.80
CA GLN A 155 -11.24 16.16 -13.63
C GLN A 155 -11.03 17.21 -14.73
N ALA A 156 -10.32 18.30 -14.44
CA ALA A 156 -9.99 19.32 -15.46
C ALA A 156 -9.07 18.72 -16.54
N VAL A 157 -8.00 18.02 -16.14
CA VAL A 157 -7.09 17.34 -17.08
C VAL A 157 -7.82 16.28 -17.90
N ALA A 158 -8.74 15.52 -17.31
CA ALA A 158 -9.57 14.55 -18.00
C ALA A 158 -10.39 15.19 -19.13
N THR A 159 -10.99 16.34 -18.86
CA THR A 159 -11.78 17.09 -19.87
C THR A 159 -10.88 17.63 -20.99
N GLU A 160 -9.73 18.21 -20.65
CA GLU A 160 -8.76 18.75 -21.62
C GLU A 160 -8.16 17.68 -22.52
N SER A 161 -7.80 16.52 -21.94
CA SER A 161 -7.17 15.40 -22.66
C SER A 161 -8.16 14.44 -23.34
N LYS A 162 -9.47 14.62 -23.07
CA LYS A 162 -10.55 13.72 -23.53
C LYS A 162 -10.38 12.28 -23.01
N LEU A 163 -9.74 12.11 -21.85
CA LEU A 163 -9.59 10.84 -21.16
C LEU A 163 -10.60 10.73 -20.01
N SER A 164 -10.89 9.49 -19.56
CA SER A 164 -11.64 9.32 -18.34
C SER A 164 -10.80 9.66 -17.11
N ALA A 165 -11.40 10.28 -16.09
CA ALA A 165 -10.71 10.65 -14.87
C ALA A 165 -10.13 9.41 -14.12
N GLU A 166 -10.79 8.25 -14.25
CA GLU A 166 -10.34 7.00 -13.65
C GLU A 166 -9.02 6.48 -14.25
N LEU A 167 -8.75 6.76 -15.55
CA LEU A 167 -7.47 6.44 -16.17
C LEU A 167 -6.34 7.32 -15.64
N LEU A 168 -6.63 8.58 -15.32
CA LEU A 168 -5.66 9.54 -14.82
C LEU A 168 -5.31 9.28 -13.36
N ALA A 169 -6.32 9.08 -12.50
CA ALA A 169 -6.07 8.85 -11.08
C ALA A 169 -7.18 8.06 -10.38
N SER A 170 -6.81 7.01 -9.69
CA SER A 170 -7.61 6.32 -8.68
C SER A 170 -7.44 6.96 -7.30
N ARG A 171 -8.36 6.68 -6.37
CA ARG A 171 -8.22 7.07 -4.96
C ARG A 171 -6.88 6.60 -4.36
N ARG A 172 -6.42 5.39 -4.72
CA ARG A 172 -5.14 4.85 -4.27
C ARG A 172 -3.98 5.74 -4.71
N GLN A 173 -3.96 6.17 -5.96
CA GLN A 173 -2.89 7.01 -6.51
C GLN A 173 -2.90 8.42 -5.90
N ILE A 174 -4.07 9.01 -5.66
CA ILE A 174 -4.16 10.30 -4.92
C ILE A 174 -3.60 10.14 -3.51
N ASN A 175 -3.95 9.06 -2.79
CA ASN A 175 -3.40 8.80 -1.46
C ASN A 175 -1.89 8.51 -1.51
N GLN A 176 -1.37 7.86 -2.55
CA GLN A 176 0.06 7.66 -2.77
C GLN A 176 0.78 9.01 -2.92
N LEU A 177 0.24 9.92 -3.73
CA LEU A 177 0.78 11.27 -3.92
C LEU A 177 0.81 12.06 -2.60
N LEU A 178 -0.26 12.01 -1.81
CA LEU A 178 -0.33 12.69 -0.53
C LEU A 178 0.60 12.09 0.53
N ASN A 179 0.74 10.75 0.57
CA ASN A 179 1.73 10.08 1.43
C ASN A 179 3.17 10.51 1.06
N TRP A 180 3.47 10.62 -0.23
CA TRP A 180 4.75 11.11 -0.71
C TRP A 180 4.99 12.58 -0.34
N HIS A 181 4.01 13.43 -0.56
CA HIS A 181 4.09 14.86 -0.26
C HIS A 181 4.38 15.11 1.23
N TRP A 182 3.66 14.44 2.13
CA TRP A 182 3.85 14.56 3.58
C TRP A 182 4.90 13.59 4.15
N LYS A 183 5.60 12.83 3.32
CA LYS A 183 6.65 11.87 3.73
C LYS A 183 6.19 10.86 4.79
N LEU A 184 4.93 10.41 4.72
CA LEU A 184 4.36 9.48 5.70
C LEU A 184 4.79 8.04 5.50
N LYS A 185 5.19 7.69 4.27
CA LYS A 185 5.72 6.37 3.93
C LYS A 185 6.99 6.51 3.10
N PRO A 186 7.99 5.66 3.31
CA PRO A 186 9.12 5.55 2.38
C PRO A 186 8.58 5.21 0.98
N GLN A 187 9.02 5.95 -0.01
CA GLN A 187 8.71 5.68 -1.42
C GLN A 187 9.98 5.78 -2.24
N ASN A 188 10.18 4.80 -3.11
CA ASN A 188 11.25 4.81 -4.09
C ASN A 188 10.72 5.47 -5.37
N GLY A 189 11.20 6.68 -5.65
CA GLY A 189 10.83 7.41 -6.87
C GLY A 189 9.59 8.31 -6.74
N LEU A 190 9.12 8.79 -7.88
CA LEU A 190 7.94 9.66 -7.97
C LEU A 190 6.64 8.86 -7.84
N PRO A 191 5.58 9.47 -7.29
CA PRO A 191 4.24 8.88 -7.31
C PRO A 191 3.76 8.61 -8.73
N GLU A 192 2.92 7.60 -8.92
CA GLU A 192 2.40 7.20 -10.24
C GLU A 192 1.74 8.34 -11.02
N MET A 193 1.08 9.28 -10.32
CA MET A 193 0.45 10.45 -10.94
C MET A 193 1.46 11.48 -11.46
N MET A 194 2.71 11.43 -11.00
CA MET A 194 3.78 12.36 -11.38
C MET A 194 4.84 11.71 -12.27
N ALA A 195 4.67 10.45 -12.63
CA ALA A 195 5.61 9.67 -13.43
C ALA A 195 5.01 9.30 -14.79
N GLY A 196 5.91 9.04 -15.77
CA GLY A 196 5.52 8.63 -17.12
C GLY A 196 4.50 9.56 -17.78
N TRP A 197 3.66 9.02 -18.60
CA TRP A 197 2.65 9.75 -19.37
C TRP A 197 1.68 10.58 -18.51
N ARG A 198 1.37 10.14 -17.27
CA ARG A 198 0.55 10.93 -16.33
C ARG A 198 1.29 12.16 -15.84
N GLY A 199 2.60 12.01 -15.58
CA GLY A 199 3.45 13.13 -15.19
C GLY A 199 3.53 14.20 -16.26
N GLU A 200 3.62 13.82 -17.53
CA GLU A 200 3.61 14.77 -18.66
C GLU A 200 2.33 15.61 -18.71
N LEU A 201 1.19 15.05 -18.30
CA LEU A 201 -0.10 15.75 -18.32
C LEU A 201 -0.33 16.64 -17.08
N MET A 202 0.19 16.27 -15.91
CA MET A 202 -0.27 16.92 -14.67
C MET A 202 0.79 17.15 -13.59
N ALA A 203 2.06 16.72 -13.74
CA ALA A 203 3.05 16.85 -12.67
C ALA A 203 3.28 18.29 -12.22
N ASP A 204 3.42 19.23 -13.15
CA ASP A 204 3.65 20.65 -12.83
C ASP A 204 2.46 21.26 -12.09
N ARG A 205 1.26 20.94 -12.57
CA ARG A 205 -0.01 21.41 -11.94
C ARG A 205 -0.18 20.83 -10.53
N LEU A 206 0.18 19.54 -10.34
CA LEU A 206 0.16 18.89 -9.04
C LEU A 206 1.19 19.50 -8.09
N ASN A 207 2.41 19.77 -8.56
CA ASN A 207 3.43 20.45 -7.76
C ASN A 207 2.95 21.80 -7.28
N THR A 208 2.46 22.65 -8.18
CA THR A 208 1.90 23.98 -7.85
C THR A 208 0.75 23.87 -6.84
N LEU A 209 -0.15 22.90 -7.01
CA LEU A 209 -1.25 22.69 -6.09
C LEU A 209 -0.75 22.28 -4.69
N LEU A 210 0.23 21.40 -4.64
CA LEU A 210 0.77 20.86 -3.39
C LEU A 210 1.59 21.88 -2.59
N GLU A 211 2.14 22.92 -3.23
CA GLU A 211 2.78 24.07 -2.54
C GLU A 211 1.81 24.77 -1.56
N GLY A 212 0.51 24.74 -1.83
CA GLY A 212 -0.52 25.27 -0.96
C GLY A 212 -0.79 24.42 0.31
N TYR A 213 -0.13 23.26 0.45
CA TYR A 213 -0.29 22.35 1.58
C TYR A 213 1.05 22.16 2.29
N PRO A 214 1.23 22.67 3.53
CA PRO A 214 2.50 22.58 4.24
C PRO A 214 2.87 21.12 4.50
N ARG A 215 4.18 20.84 4.48
CA ARG A 215 4.77 19.52 4.76
C ARG A 215 4.93 19.29 6.26
#